data_fe49269d312083748e9dcf3d9499f7e6
#
_entry.id   fe49269d312083748e9dcf3d9499f7e6
#
_cell.length_a   1.000
_cell.length_b   1.000
_cell.length_c   1.000
_cell.angle_alpha   90.00
_cell.angle_beta   90.00
_cell.angle_gamma   90.00
#
_symmetry.space_group_name_H-M   'P 1'
#
loop_
_entity.id
_entity.type
_entity.pdbx_description
1 polymer ?
#
loop_
_entity_poly.entity_id
_entity_poly.type
_entity_poly.pdbx_seq_one_letter_code
_entity_poly.pdbx_strand_id
1 'polypeptide(L)'
;MAPLLSLFLSLLAASVIAEDSALPSLNDVTAAEAFIEASEVVVIGFFETPSDETFGYKEFVEAAKTVKHIPVALCSDKEAWAKLGIVSDTISIFRKADNHQDNLQLSETKKVEADGLARFITMNELRYITEYNQVTAVGLFQSEVKGHLLLFINRGSSDYEVLKDRLGALAPEFVGKFLFVLVHGVKSNEKSLGYFGLTSRDLPRVGIYDRDSDMKWLMPEGEISTERVRKFCQSLILGNLKEVKQAGERVPKTEL
;
A
#
# COMPACT_ATOMS: atom_id res chain seq x y z
N MET A 1 -15.14 -55.29 -39.00
CA MET A 1 -15.90 -55.03 -37.77
C MET A 1 -14.92 -54.80 -36.65
N ALA A 2 -14.65 -53.57 -36.31
CA ALA A 2 -13.77 -53.22 -35.20
C ALA A 2 -14.61 -52.62 -34.05
N PRO A 3 -14.43 -53.02 -32.80
CA PRO A 3 -15.12 -52.44 -31.68
C PRO A 3 -14.42 -51.14 -31.21
N LEU A 4 -15.24 -50.11 -31.02
CA LEU A 4 -14.90 -48.88 -30.38
C LEU A 4 -14.53 -49.12 -28.91
N LEU A 5 -13.30 -48.72 -28.53
CA LEU A 5 -12.85 -48.70 -27.15
C LEU A 5 -13.25 -47.31 -26.56
N SER A 6 -14.29 -47.29 -25.73
CA SER A 6 -14.72 -46.11 -24.98
C SER A 6 -13.75 -45.87 -23.82
N LEU A 7 -12.94 -44.81 -23.92
CA LEU A 7 -12.05 -44.33 -22.85
C LEU A 7 -12.86 -43.50 -21.86
N PHE A 8 -13.30 -44.08 -20.76
CA PHE A 8 -13.85 -43.31 -19.61
C PHE A 8 -12.67 -42.60 -18.91
N LEU A 9 -12.58 -41.29 -19.14
CA LEU A 9 -11.72 -40.42 -18.37
C LEU A 9 -12.45 -40.09 -17.05
N SER A 10 -12.14 -40.80 -15.99
CA SER A 10 -12.59 -40.47 -14.65
C SER A 10 -11.86 -39.23 -14.14
N LEU A 11 -12.57 -38.10 -14.14
CA LEU A 11 -12.12 -36.87 -13.51
C LEU A 11 -12.16 -37.08 -11.99
N LEU A 12 -10.99 -37.39 -11.40
CA LEU A 12 -10.82 -37.33 -9.95
C LEU A 12 -10.84 -35.85 -9.55
N ALA A 13 -11.96 -35.37 -9.05
CA ALA A 13 -12.01 -34.12 -8.30
C ALA A 13 -11.26 -34.36 -6.98
N ALA A 14 -9.99 -33.97 -6.94
CA ALA A 14 -9.29 -33.85 -5.68
C ALA A 14 -9.94 -32.68 -4.92
N SER A 15 -10.75 -32.99 -3.92
CA SER A 15 -11.15 -32.07 -2.88
C SER A 15 -9.87 -31.68 -2.12
N VAL A 16 -9.35 -30.49 -2.40
CA VAL A 16 -8.32 -29.87 -1.59
C VAL A 16 -8.98 -29.53 -0.26
N ILE A 17 -8.82 -30.44 0.70
CA ILE A 17 -8.97 -30.12 2.11
C ILE A 17 -7.83 -29.13 2.39
N ALA A 18 -8.16 -27.91 2.75
CA ALA A 18 -7.20 -26.92 3.22
C ALA A 18 -6.62 -27.47 4.54
N GLU A 19 -5.53 -28.22 4.43
CA GLU A 19 -4.65 -28.47 5.58
C GLU A 19 -4.15 -27.11 6.08
N ASP A 20 -4.07 -26.99 7.39
CA ASP A 20 -3.44 -25.90 8.11
C ASP A 20 -1.94 -25.93 7.75
N SER A 21 -1.60 -25.47 6.53
CA SER A 21 -0.28 -25.64 5.98
C SER A 21 0.65 -24.65 6.65
N ALA A 22 1.68 -25.18 7.31
CA ALA A 22 2.79 -24.41 7.85
C ALA A 22 3.31 -23.45 6.77
N LEU A 23 3.70 -22.23 7.19
CA LEU A 23 4.29 -21.25 6.28
C LEU A 23 5.55 -21.83 5.61
N PRO A 24 5.79 -21.56 4.31
CA PRO A 24 6.99 -22.02 3.63
C PRO A 24 8.25 -21.48 4.32
N SER A 25 9.27 -22.34 4.45
CA SER A 25 10.57 -21.99 5.02
C SER A 25 11.60 -21.75 3.93
N LEU A 26 12.26 -20.60 3.98
CA LEU A 26 13.34 -20.20 3.08
C LEU A 26 14.68 -20.54 3.75
N ASN A 27 15.36 -21.57 3.24
CA ASN A 27 16.49 -22.20 3.92
C ASN A 27 17.87 -21.72 3.43
N ASP A 28 17.90 -20.80 2.48
CA ASP A 28 19.13 -20.20 1.95
C ASP A 28 18.82 -18.85 1.27
N VAL A 29 19.90 -18.14 0.92
CA VAL A 29 19.84 -16.85 0.22
C VAL A 29 19.07 -16.95 -1.10
N THR A 30 19.30 -17.99 -1.88
CA THR A 30 18.69 -18.16 -3.21
C THR A 30 17.19 -18.33 -3.11
N ALA A 31 16.72 -19.12 -2.14
CA ALA A 31 15.30 -19.32 -1.86
C ALA A 31 14.64 -18.01 -1.41
N ALA A 32 15.30 -17.21 -0.57
CA ALA A 32 14.81 -15.93 -0.11
C ALA A 32 14.69 -14.93 -1.28
N GLU A 33 15.71 -14.81 -2.12
CA GLU A 33 15.69 -13.94 -3.31
C GLU A 33 14.63 -14.37 -4.32
N ALA A 34 14.53 -15.66 -4.61
CA ALA A 34 13.51 -16.18 -5.51
C ALA A 34 12.09 -15.91 -5.00
N PHE A 35 11.87 -16.02 -3.69
CA PHE A 35 10.58 -15.72 -3.07
C PHE A 35 10.24 -14.22 -3.19
N ILE A 36 11.21 -13.33 -2.93
CA ILE A 36 11.04 -11.88 -3.07
C ILE A 36 10.71 -11.50 -4.52
N GLU A 37 11.36 -12.13 -5.50
CA GLU A 37 11.14 -11.86 -6.91
C GLU A 37 9.85 -12.47 -7.48
N ALA A 38 9.24 -13.44 -6.81
CA ALA A 38 8.08 -14.17 -7.32
C ALA A 38 6.79 -13.35 -7.37
N SER A 39 6.68 -12.28 -6.58
CA SER A 39 5.44 -11.48 -6.47
C SER A 39 5.74 -9.99 -6.30
N GLU A 40 4.74 -9.15 -6.55
CA GLU A 40 4.85 -7.69 -6.41
C GLU A 40 5.06 -7.27 -4.94
N VAL A 41 4.45 -8.00 -4.01
CA VAL A 41 4.61 -7.82 -2.56
C VAL A 41 4.73 -9.18 -1.91
N VAL A 42 5.70 -9.32 -1.01
CA VAL A 42 5.85 -10.52 -0.18
C VAL A 42 6.19 -10.14 1.26
N VAL A 43 5.89 -11.03 2.19
CA VAL A 43 6.23 -10.88 3.61
C VAL A 43 7.10 -12.03 4.06
N ILE A 44 8.21 -11.72 4.74
CA ILE A 44 9.08 -12.72 5.34
C ILE A 44 9.20 -12.46 6.84
N GLY A 45 8.85 -13.45 7.64
CA GLY A 45 9.17 -13.48 9.06
C GLY A 45 10.56 -14.06 9.29
N PHE A 46 11.48 -13.22 9.72
CA PHE A 46 12.83 -13.62 10.09
C PHE A 46 12.84 -13.96 11.59
N PHE A 47 12.97 -15.23 11.92
CA PHE A 47 13.06 -15.73 13.28
C PHE A 47 14.28 -16.63 13.44
N GLU A 48 15.09 -16.37 14.47
CA GLU A 48 16.26 -17.21 14.76
C GLU A 48 15.84 -18.63 15.12
N THR A 49 14.80 -18.76 15.94
CA THR A 49 14.19 -20.03 16.30
C THR A 49 12.68 -19.91 16.12
N PRO A 50 12.12 -20.35 14.98
CA PRO A 50 10.68 -20.27 14.73
C PRO A 50 9.94 -21.30 15.61
N SER A 51 9.41 -20.86 16.72
CA SER A 51 8.65 -21.68 17.67
C SER A 51 7.59 -20.87 18.39
N ASP A 52 6.59 -21.54 18.95
CA ASP A 52 5.49 -20.87 19.68
C ASP A 52 5.97 -20.14 20.95
N GLU A 53 7.17 -20.44 21.46
CA GLU A 53 7.79 -19.73 22.56
C GLU A 53 8.55 -18.47 22.13
N THR A 54 8.81 -18.33 20.82
CA THR A 54 9.53 -17.16 20.30
C THR A 54 8.60 -15.96 20.21
N PHE A 55 9.04 -14.84 20.77
CA PHE A 55 8.24 -13.61 20.82
C PHE A 55 7.78 -13.16 19.42
N GLY A 56 6.48 -13.04 19.25
CA GLY A 56 5.85 -12.58 18.01
C GLY A 56 5.68 -13.65 16.90
N TYR A 57 6.25 -14.86 17.07
CA TYR A 57 6.15 -15.91 16.05
C TYR A 57 4.71 -16.40 15.86
N LYS A 58 4.03 -16.74 16.96
CA LYS A 58 2.65 -17.22 16.94
C LYS A 58 1.70 -16.17 16.35
N GLU A 59 1.87 -14.93 16.77
CA GLU A 59 1.10 -13.79 16.27
C GLU A 59 1.35 -13.55 14.78
N PHE A 60 2.59 -13.75 14.31
CA PHE A 60 2.92 -13.67 12.89
C PHE A 60 2.24 -14.77 12.07
N VAL A 61 2.25 -16.01 12.54
CA VAL A 61 1.55 -17.13 11.88
C VAL A 61 0.04 -16.86 11.80
N GLU A 62 -0.57 -16.33 12.85
CA GLU A 62 -1.99 -15.94 12.84
C GLU A 62 -2.27 -14.76 11.90
N ALA A 63 -1.42 -13.75 11.88
CA ALA A 63 -1.53 -12.62 10.95
C ALA A 63 -1.45 -13.09 9.48
N ALA A 64 -0.56 -14.03 9.17
CA ALA A 64 -0.43 -14.61 7.84
C ALA A 64 -1.72 -15.28 7.33
N LYS A 65 -2.50 -15.89 8.23
CA LYS A 65 -3.82 -16.47 7.88
C LYS A 65 -4.84 -15.42 7.46
N THR A 66 -4.67 -14.19 7.91
CA THR A 66 -5.57 -13.05 7.62
C THR A 66 -5.22 -12.40 6.28
N VAL A 67 -3.93 -12.25 5.96
CA VAL A 67 -3.44 -11.57 4.75
C VAL A 67 -3.23 -12.53 3.57
N LYS A 68 -4.19 -13.39 3.30
CA LYS A 68 -4.11 -14.51 2.31
C LYS A 68 -3.78 -14.09 0.87
N HIS A 69 -3.91 -12.82 0.53
CA HIS A 69 -3.62 -12.28 -0.80
C HIS A 69 -2.13 -11.96 -0.99
N ILE A 70 -1.32 -11.99 0.09
CA ILE A 70 0.11 -11.73 0.05
C ILE A 70 0.86 -13.03 0.36
N PRO A 71 1.85 -13.44 -0.44
CA PRO A 71 2.74 -14.54 -0.10
C PRO A 71 3.51 -14.25 1.19
N VAL A 72 3.45 -15.19 2.14
CA VAL A 72 4.14 -15.10 3.44
C VAL A 72 5.04 -16.31 3.61
N ALA A 73 6.27 -16.09 4.11
CA ALA A 73 7.24 -17.14 4.37
C ALA A 73 8.02 -16.90 5.68
N LEU A 74 8.76 -17.90 6.12
CA LEU A 74 9.69 -17.84 7.24
C LEU A 74 11.13 -17.98 6.73
N CYS A 75 12.08 -17.31 7.38
CA CYS A 75 13.50 -17.43 7.10
C CYS A 75 14.33 -17.40 8.40
N SER A 76 15.10 -18.48 8.63
CA SER A 76 16.04 -18.57 9.76
C SER A 76 17.50 -18.62 9.29
N ASP A 77 17.73 -18.55 7.98
CA ASP A 77 19.06 -18.60 7.40
C ASP A 77 19.83 -17.29 7.65
N LYS A 78 20.97 -17.39 8.36
CA LYS A 78 21.74 -16.20 8.78
C LYS A 78 22.48 -15.53 7.60
N GLU A 79 22.77 -16.23 6.51
CA GLU A 79 23.37 -15.63 5.32
C GLU A 79 22.33 -14.78 4.57
N ALA A 80 21.09 -15.27 4.47
CA ALA A 80 19.98 -14.49 3.94
C ALA A 80 19.69 -13.26 4.82
N TRP A 81 19.73 -13.41 6.16
CA TRP A 81 19.59 -12.28 7.07
C TRP A 81 20.64 -11.19 6.79
N ALA A 82 21.92 -11.59 6.75
CA ALA A 82 23.02 -10.65 6.52
C ALA A 82 22.87 -9.94 5.17
N LYS A 83 22.48 -10.66 4.12
CA LYS A 83 22.30 -10.10 2.78
C LYS A 83 21.13 -9.10 2.72
N LEU A 84 20.05 -9.35 3.46
CA LEU A 84 18.85 -8.52 3.50
C LEU A 84 18.88 -7.47 4.62
N GLY A 85 20.01 -7.33 5.33
CA GLY A 85 20.19 -6.32 6.38
C GLY A 85 19.40 -6.60 7.66
N ILE A 86 19.05 -7.87 7.93
CA ILE A 86 18.31 -8.29 9.13
C ILE A 86 19.30 -8.58 10.26
N VAL A 87 19.07 -7.99 11.42
CA VAL A 87 19.97 -8.10 12.58
C VAL A 87 19.35 -8.79 13.79
N SER A 88 18.04 -8.86 13.86
CA SER A 88 17.26 -9.50 14.93
C SER A 88 15.96 -10.06 14.37
N ASP A 89 15.16 -10.73 15.19
CA ASP A 89 13.83 -11.21 14.78
C ASP A 89 13.00 -10.04 14.25
N THR A 90 12.59 -10.16 12.98
CA THR A 90 12.01 -9.05 12.20
C THR A 90 10.94 -9.57 11.26
N ILE A 91 9.88 -8.81 11.08
CA ILE A 91 8.90 -9.04 10.02
C ILE A 91 9.17 -8.00 8.93
N SER A 92 9.51 -8.46 7.73
CA SER A 92 9.83 -7.60 6.59
C SER A 92 8.82 -7.73 5.48
N ILE A 93 8.46 -6.59 4.90
CA ILE A 93 7.64 -6.51 3.68
C ILE A 93 8.55 -6.03 2.55
N PHE A 94 8.58 -6.78 1.47
CA PHE A 94 9.31 -6.44 0.27
C PHE A 94 8.33 -6.05 -0.82
N ARG A 95 8.50 -4.87 -1.40
CA ARG A 95 7.71 -4.37 -2.52
C ARG A 95 8.60 -4.18 -3.75
N LYS A 96 8.31 -4.95 -4.78
CA LYS A 96 9.06 -4.91 -6.04
C LYS A 96 8.86 -3.60 -6.80
N ALA A 97 7.65 -3.07 -6.72
CA ALA A 97 7.23 -1.92 -7.50
C ALA A 97 8.03 -0.63 -7.23
N ASP A 98 8.50 -0.43 -6.01
CA ASP A 98 9.33 0.70 -5.57
C ASP A 98 10.68 0.24 -5.01
N ASN A 99 11.00 -1.06 -5.16
CA ASN A 99 12.22 -1.69 -4.65
C ASN A 99 12.46 -1.38 -3.17
N HIS A 100 11.39 -1.48 -2.37
CA HIS A 100 11.40 -1.08 -0.97
C HIS A 100 11.26 -2.25 -0.02
N GLN A 101 11.93 -2.14 1.14
CA GLN A 101 11.84 -3.09 2.25
C GLN A 101 11.45 -2.34 3.52
N ASP A 102 10.29 -2.66 4.08
CA ASP A 102 9.84 -2.17 5.38
C ASP A 102 10.07 -3.23 6.44
N ASN A 103 10.75 -2.87 7.52
CA ASN A 103 11.13 -3.78 8.59
C ASN A 103 10.44 -3.42 9.90
N LEU A 104 9.78 -4.38 10.53
CA LEU A 104 9.31 -4.32 11.91
C LEU A 104 10.22 -5.19 12.78
N GLN A 105 11.17 -4.58 13.47
CA GLN A 105 12.02 -5.28 14.43
C GLN A 105 11.22 -5.59 15.71
N LEU A 106 11.08 -6.88 16.03
CA LEU A 106 10.26 -7.31 17.16
C LEU A 106 10.86 -6.88 18.51
N SER A 107 12.18 -6.75 18.58
CA SER A 107 12.89 -6.24 19.77
C SER A 107 12.52 -4.80 20.17
N GLU A 108 12.03 -4.01 19.22
CA GLU A 108 11.62 -2.62 19.46
C GLU A 108 10.14 -2.50 19.89
N THR A 109 9.41 -3.61 19.90
CA THR A 109 7.99 -3.63 20.24
C THR A 109 7.79 -4.12 21.68
N LYS A 110 6.91 -3.45 22.43
CA LYS A 110 6.54 -3.87 23.79
C LYS A 110 5.53 -5.01 23.80
N LYS A 111 4.70 -5.08 22.76
CA LYS A 111 3.63 -6.06 22.60
C LYS A 111 3.42 -6.32 21.13
N VAL A 112 3.25 -7.57 20.76
CA VAL A 112 2.90 -7.99 19.40
C VAL A 112 1.53 -8.65 19.46
N GLU A 113 0.64 -8.28 18.56
CA GLU A 113 -0.69 -8.86 18.39
C GLU A 113 -0.89 -9.20 16.92
N ALA A 114 -1.58 -10.29 16.63
CA ALA A 114 -1.82 -10.76 15.25
C ALA A 114 -2.54 -9.70 14.40
N ASP A 115 -3.56 -9.04 14.94
CA ASP A 115 -4.27 -7.96 14.26
C ASP A 115 -3.35 -6.75 13.99
N GLY A 116 -2.46 -6.44 14.92
CA GLY A 116 -1.45 -5.39 14.75
C GLY A 116 -0.47 -5.70 13.62
N LEU A 117 -0.02 -6.96 13.51
CA LEU A 117 0.84 -7.42 12.42
C LEU A 117 0.11 -7.46 11.09
N ALA A 118 -1.11 -7.98 11.04
CA ALA A 118 -1.93 -7.96 9.83
C ALA A 118 -2.12 -6.52 9.33
N ARG A 119 -2.40 -5.60 10.25
CA ARG A 119 -2.51 -4.17 9.93
C ARG A 119 -1.19 -3.57 9.43
N PHE A 120 -0.05 -3.88 10.06
CA PHE A 120 1.27 -3.46 9.59
C PHE A 120 1.50 -3.92 8.14
N ILE A 121 1.19 -5.19 7.84
CA ILE A 121 1.32 -5.75 6.49
C ILE A 121 0.42 -4.99 5.51
N THR A 122 -0.88 -4.88 5.80
CA THR A 122 -1.86 -4.24 4.93
C THR A 122 -1.56 -2.76 4.65
N MET A 123 -1.01 -2.04 5.64
CA MET A 123 -0.65 -0.64 5.45
C MET A 123 0.59 -0.43 4.60
N ASN A 124 1.52 -1.39 4.62
CA ASN A 124 2.80 -1.30 3.93
C ASN A 124 2.85 -2.09 2.61
N GLU A 125 1.78 -2.82 2.24
CA GLU A 125 1.69 -3.52 0.96
C GLU A 125 1.53 -2.58 -0.23
N LEU A 126 0.98 -1.39 -0.01
CA LEU A 126 0.77 -0.40 -1.05
C LEU A 126 2.07 0.36 -1.34
N ARG A 127 2.25 0.72 -2.62
CA ARG A 127 3.33 1.61 -3.03
C ARG A 127 3.29 2.91 -2.24
N TYR A 128 4.45 3.49 -1.96
CA TYR A 128 4.48 4.82 -1.35
C TYR A 128 3.75 5.86 -2.18
N ILE A 129 3.76 5.71 -3.52
CA ILE A 129 2.94 6.53 -4.41
C ILE A 129 2.19 5.61 -5.38
N THR A 130 0.87 5.74 -5.42
CA THR A 130 -0.01 4.99 -6.33
C THR A 130 -0.55 5.91 -7.42
N GLU A 131 -0.43 5.54 -8.69
CA GLU A 131 -1.11 6.25 -9.78
C GLU A 131 -2.62 5.96 -9.73
N TYR A 132 -3.43 7.01 -9.78
CA TYR A 132 -4.88 6.88 -9.86
C TYR A 132 -5.32 6.49 -11.26
N ASN A 133 -5.98 5.36 -11.36
CA ASN A 133 -6.66 4.87 -12.55
C ASN A 133 -7.80 3.93 -12.15
N GLN A 134 -8.55 3.41 -13.12
CA GLN A 134 -9.71 2.56 -12.87
C GLN A 134 -9.39 1.27 -12.08
N VAL A 135 -8.19 0.73 -12.25
CA VAL A 135 -7.76 -0.50 -11.57
C VAL A 135 -7.32 -0.20 -10.14
N THR A 136 -6.48 0.80 -9.95
CA THR A 136 -5.93 1.17 -8.64
C THR A 136 -6.97 1.83 -7.73
N ALA A 137 -8.00 2.47 -8.30
CA ALA A 137 -9.09 3.10 -7.55
C ALA A 137 -9.76 2.13 -6.57
N VAL A 138 -9.95 0.86 -6.96
CA VAL A 138 -10.57 -0.15 -6.09
C VAL A 138 -9.76 -0.33 -4.82
N GLY A 139 -8.45 -0.55 -4.92
CA GLY A 139 -7.56 -0.70 -3.76
C GLY A 139 -7.48 0.55 -2.90
N LEU A 140 -7.41 1.74 -3.52
CA LEU A 140 -7.39 3.01 -2.80
C LEU A 140 -8.67 3.22 -1.96
N PHE A 141 -9.83 2.89 -2.53
CA PHE A 141 -11.11 3.04 -1.82
C PHE A 141 -11.41 1.91 -0.82
N GLN A 142 -10.77 0.75 -0.95
CA GLN A 142 -10.90 -0.35 0.01
C GLN A 142 -9.90 -0.26 1.16
N SER A 143 -8.85 0.55 1.04
CA SER A 143 -7.83 0.72 2.07
C SER A 143 -8.42 1.15 3.42
N GLU A 144 -7.83 0.73 4.51
CA GLU A 144 -8.14 1.23 5.86
C GLU A 144 -7.69 2.68 6.03
N VAL A 145 -6.68 3.12 5.27
CA VAL A 145 -6.21 4.52 5.28
C VAL A 145 -7.22 5.41 4.57
N LYS A 146 -7.79 6.37 5.27
CA LYS A 146 -8.89 7.22 4.77
C LYS A 146 -8.41 8.52 4.14
N GLY A 147 -7.29 9.04 4.60
CA GLY A 147 -6.69 10.24 4.04
C GLY A 147 -5.94 9.95 2.75
N HIS A 148 -6.21 10.69 1.69
CA HIS A 148 -5.48 10.60 0.43
C HIS A 148 -4.80 11.94 0.14
N LEU A 149 -3.47 11.94 0.07
CA LEU A 149 -2.71 13.08 -0.44
C LEU A 149 -2.58 12.93 -1.96
N LEU A 150 -3.11 13.88 -2.69
CA LEU A 150 -3.21 13.84 -4.16
C LEU A 150 -2.22 14.83 -4.78
N LEU A 151 -1.33 14.34 -5.64
CA LEU A 151 -0.57 15.19 -6.56
C LEU A 151 -1.25 15.14 -7.93
N PHE A 152 -1.89 16.24 -8.29
CA PHE A 152 -2.44 16.44 -9.63
C PHE A 152 -1.33 16.97 -10.54
N ILE A 153 -0.95 16.21 -11.59
CA ILE A 153 0.18 16.57 -12.43
C ILE A 153 0.04 16.00 -13.86
N ASN A 154 0.59 16.71 -14.84
CA ASN A 154 0.66 16.21 -16.20
C ASN A 154 1.95 15.41 -16.40
N ARG A 155 1.88 14.21 -17.03
CA ARG A 155 3.07 13.37 -17.31
C ARG A 155 4.14 14.08 -18.16
N GLY A 156 3.74 15.01 -19.01
CA GLY A 156 4.65 15.81 -19.82
C GLY A 156 5.21 17.06 -19.14
N SER A 157 4.90 17.29 -17.85
CA SER A 157 5.46 18.41 -17.09
C SER A 157 6.95 18.20 -16.85
N SER A 158 7.76 19.26 -16.98
CA SER A 158 9.18 19.26 -16.64
C SER A 158 9.43 18.88 -15.17
N ASP A 159 8.47 19.11 -14.30
CA ASP A 159 8.57 18.93 -12.87
C ASP A 159 8.07 17.54 -12.42
N TYR A 160 7.61 16.70 -13.37
CA TYR A 160 6.93 15.44 -13.06
C TYR A 160 7.77 14.52 -12.17
N GLU A 161 8.97 14.15 -12.60
CA GLU A 161 9.83 13.24 -11.84
C GLU A 161 10.27 13.86 -10.50
N VAL A 162 10.63 15.15 -10.52
CA VAL A 162 11.06 15.86 -9.31
C VAL A 162 9.97 15.89 -8.25
N LEU A 163 8.73 16.18 -8.64
CA LEU A 163 7.61 16.24 -7.69
C LEU A 163 7.18 14.84 -7.21
N LYS A 164 7.19 13.86 -8.10
CA LYS A 164 6.94 12.47 -7.75
C LYS A 164 7.96 11.97 -6.73
N ASP A 165 9.26 12.18 -6.97
CA ASP A 165 10.33 11.77 -6.06
C ASP A 165 10.25 12.48 -4.71
N ARG A 166 9.96 13.79 -4.69
CA ARG A 166 9.76 14.55 -3.45
C ARG A 166 8.62 13.98 -2.60
N LEU A 167 7.49 13.64 -3.23
CA LEU A 167 6.36 13.04 -2.52
C LEU A 167 6.68 11.60 -2.09
N GLY A 168 7.38 10.84 -2.93
CA GLY A 168 7.84 9.49 -2.60
C GLY A 168 8.73 9.46 -1.36
N ALA A 169 9.68 10.39 -1.28
CA ALA A 169 10.55 10.55 -0.11
C ALA A 169 9.80 10.96 1.17
N LEU A 170 8.66 11.67 1.02
CA LEU A 170 7.85 12.12 2.14
C LEU A 170 6.84 11.06 2.62
N ALA A 171 6.39 10.20 1.73
CA ALA A 171 5.31 9.25 2.00
C ALA A 171 5.56 8.30 3.21
N PRO A 172 6.80 7.81 3.46
CA PRO A 172 7.11 7.00 4.64
C PRO A 172 6.77 7.65 5.99
N GLU A 173 6.84 8.99 6.07
CA GLU A 173 6.49 9.72 7.31
C GLU A 173 4.99 9.64 7.64
N PHE A 174 4.16 9.28 6.67
CA PHE A 174 2.70 9.30 6.76
C PHE A 174 2.05 7.94 6.52
N VAL A 175 2.81 6.85 6.58
CA VAL A 175 2.28 5.48 6.47
C VAL A 175 1.15 5.29 7.49
N GLY A 176 0.04 4.71 7.05
CA GLY A 176 -1.16 4.51 7.87
C GLY A 176 -2.00 5.77 8.14
N LYS A 177 -1.55 6.95 7.71
CA LYS A 177 -2.28 8.23 7.84
C LYS A 177 -2.77 8.74 6.49
N PHE A 178 -1.92 8.65 5.47
CA PHE A 178 -2.24 9.06 4.11
C PHE A 178 -1.77 8.04 3.09
N LEU A 179 -2.61 7.80 2.07
CA LEU A 179 -2.18 7.26 0.80
C LEU A 179 -1.73 8.40 -0.10
N PHE A 180 -0.55 8.27 -0.68
CA PHE A 180 -0.04 9.25 -1.63
C PHE A 180 -0.42 8.82 -3.05
N VAL A 181 -1.11 9.68 -3.77
CA VAL A 181 -1.74 9.33 -5.04
C VAL A 181 -1.39 10.34 -6.12
N LEU A 182 -0.94 9.84 -7.27
CA LEU A 182 -0.73 10.64 -8.49
C LEU A 182 -2.01 10.63 -9.32
N VAL A 183 -2.52 11.81 -9.63
CA VAL A 183 -3.68 12.01 -10.51
C VAL A 183 -3.24 12.77 -11.75
N HIS A 184 -3.23 12.07 -12.91
CA HIS A 184 -2.83 12.71 -14.16
C HIS A 184 -3.93 13.57 -14.75
N GLY A 185 -3.54 14.69 -15.36
CA GLY A 185 -4.41 15.64 -16.07
C GLY A 185 -4.90 15.12 -17.42
N VAL A 186 -5.43 13.89 -17.45
CA VAL A 186 -5.96 13.25 -18.66
C VAL A 186 -7.48 13.18 -18.62
N LYS A 187 -8.10 13.02 -19.78
CA LYS A 187 -9.57 13.00 -19.95
C LYS A 187 -10.28 12.01 -19.02
N SER A 188 -9.70 10.85 -18.78
CA SER A 188 -10.27 9.85 -17.87
C SER A 188 -10.39 10.34 -16.43
N ASN A 189 -9.58 11.32 -16.02
CA ASN A 189 -9.53 11.86 -14.66
C ASN A 189 -10.19 13.24 -14.54
N GLU A 190 -10.86 13.76 -15.59
CA GLU A 190 -11.52 15.08 -15.56
C GLU A 190 -12.52 15.21 -14.41
N LYS A 191 -13.25 14.14 -14.07
CA LYS A 191 -14.19 14.13 -12.94
C LYS A 191 -13.48 14.31 -11.61
N SER A 192 -12.33 13.66 -11.43
CA SER A 192 -11.52 13.75 -10.21
C SER A 192 -10.90 15.15 -10.08
N LEU A 193 -10.40 15.73 -11.18
CA LEU A 193 -9.92 17.10 -11.18
C LEU A 193 -11.07 18.08 -10.86
N GLY A 194 -12.19 17.94 -11.57
CA GLY A 194 -13.38 18.79 -11.39
C GLY A 194 -13.94 18.74 -9.97
N TYR A 195 -13.86 17.58 -9.30
CA TYR A 195 -14.21 17.46 -7.89
C TYR A 195 -13.41 18.43 -7.02
N PHE A 196 -12.13 18.69 -7.35
CA PHE A 196 -11.28 19.69 -6.69
C PHE A 196 -11.37 21.09 -7.30
N GLY A 197 -12.25 21.31 -8.28
CA GLY A 197 -12.34 22.57 -9.00
C GLY A 197 -11.15 22.84 -9.93
N LEU A 198 -10.45 21.78 -10.37
CA LEU A 198 -9.26 21.86 -11.21
C LEU A 198 -9.54 21.41 -12.64
N THR A 199 -8.74 21.93 -13.54
CA THR A 199 -8.59 21.47 -14.92
C THR A 199 -7.13 21.05 -15.18
N SER A 200 -6.84 20.42 -16.32
CA SER A 200 -5.46 20.06 -16.68
C SER A 200 -4.52 21.27 -16.87
N ARG A 201 -5.07 22.49 -16.96
CA ARG A 201 -4.30 23.75 -17.08
C ARG A 201 -3.82 24.30 -15.76
N ASP A 202 -4.42 23.86 -14.65
CA ASP A 202 -4.13 24.33 -13.30
C ASP A 202 -3.00 23.55 -12.63
N LEU A 203 -2.46 22.52 -13.30
CA LEU A 203 -1.49 21.58 -12.73
C LEU A 203 -0.05 22.06 -12.89
N PRO A 204 0.86 21.76 -11.94
CA PRO A 204 0.65 20.82 -10.82
C PRO A 204 -0.05 21.44 -9.60
N ARG A 205 -0.82 20.65 -8.87
CA ARG A 205 -1.49 21.05 -7.62
C ARG A 205 -1.42 19.89 -6.60
N VAL A 206 -1.48 20.23 -5.33
CA VAL A 206 -1.57 19.25 -4.23
C VAL A 206 -2.90 19.44 -3.50
N GLY A 207 -3.57 18.32 -3.22
CA GLY A 207 -4.80 18.31 -2.43
C GLY A 207 -4.83 17.17 -1.43
N ILE A 208 -5.71 17.24 -0.47
CA ILE A 208 -6.06 16.13 0.42
C ILE A 208 -7.55 15.83 0.25
N TYR A 209 -7.87 14.54 0.23
CA TYR A 209 -9.21 14.02 0.32
C TYR A 209 -9.32 13.12 1.54
N ASP A 210 -10.28 13.38 2.40
CA ASP A 210 -10.64 12.52 3.51
C ASP A 210 -11.92 11.77 3.19
N ARG A 211 -11.79 10.46 3.06
CA ARG A 211 -12.89 9.58 2.65
C ARG A 211 -13.97 9.43 3.72
N ASP A 212 -13.61 9.53 5.00
CA ASP A 212 -14.59 9.34 6.08
C ASP A 212 -15.53 10.54 6.21
N SER A 213 -15.00 11.74 6.04
CA SER A 213 -15.79 12.99 6.10
C SER A 213 -16.27 13.48 4.74
N ASP A 214 -15.83 12.84 3.63
CA ASP A 214 -16.00 13.32 2.25
C ASP A 214 -15.50 14.76 2.03
N MET A 215 -14.51 15.17 2.83
CA MET A 215 -13.95 16.51 2.78
C MET A 215 -12.69 16.56 1.93
N LYS A 216 -12.46 17.71 1.33
CA LYS A 216 -11.31 17.96 0.47
C LYS A 216 -10.70 19.32 0.72
N TRP A 217 -9.40 19.41 0.56
CA TRP A 217 -8.62 20.63 0.69
C TRP A 217 -7.61 20.72 -0.45
N LEU A 218 -7.41 21.91 -0.98
CA LEU A 218 -6.29 22.22 -1.86
C LEU A 218 -5.21 22.95 -1.07
N MET A 219 -3.97 22.54 -1.25
CA MET A 219 -2.83 23.31 -0.75
C MET A 219 -2.80 24.67 -1.46
N PRO A 220 -2.59 25.78 -0.74
CA PRO A 220 -2.44 27.10 -1.35
C PRO A 220 -1.41 27.11 -2.47
N GLU A 221 -1.64 27.90 -3.52
CA GLU A 221 -0.74 28.03 -4.67
C GLU A 221 0.68 28.41 -4.25
N GLY A 222 1.65 28.03 -5.07
CA GLY A 222 3.06 28.28 -4.84
C GLY A 222 3.91 27.01 -5.01
N GLU A 223 5.18 27.08 -4.66
CA GLU A 223 6.11 25.97 -4.80
C GLU A 223 5.62 24.72 -4.05
N ILE A 224 5.69 23.56 -4.70
CA ILE A 224 5.40 22.25 -4.08
C ILE A 224 6.71 21.71 -3.50
N SER A 225 7.09 22.21 -2.32
CA SER A 225 8.23 21.72 -1.57
C SER A 225 7.82 20.66 -0.56
N THR A 226 8.74 19.75 -0.23
CA THR A 226 8.54 18.70 0.78
C THR A 226 8.03 19.28 2.11
N GLU A 227 8.62 20.40 2.55
CA GLU A 227 8.25 21.05 3.81
C GLU A 227 6.81 21.61 3.80
N ARG A 228 6.38 22.22 2.69
CA ARG A 228 5.01 22.71 2.57
C ARG A 228 3.99 21.57 2.55
N VAL A 229 4.29 20.50 1.83
CA VAL A 229 3.42 19.32 1.78
C VAL A 229 3.35 18.67 3.17
N ARG A 230 4.49 18.51 3.86
CA ARG A 230 4.52 18.00 5.24
C ARG A 230 3.63 18.80 6.18
N LYS A 231 3.76 20.13 6.18
CA LYS A 231 2.92 21.02 6.99
C LYS A 231 1.44 20.92 6.65
N PHE A 232 1.12 20.76 5.37
CA PHE A 232 -0.26 20.60 4.91
C PHE A 232 -0.87 19.29 5.45
N CYS A 233 -0.16 18.17 5.36
CA CYS A 233 -0.57 16.89 5.95
C CYS A 233 -0.72 16.98 7.47
N GLN A 234 0.26 17.57 8.15
CA GLN A 234 0.22 17.74 9.62
C GLN A 234 -0.96 18.63 10.06
N SER A 235 -1.29 19.65 9.28
CA SER A 235 -2.42 20.54 9.60
C SER A 235 -3.76 19.80 9.59
N LEU A 236 -3.94 18.80 8.71
CA LEU A 236 -5.13 17.96 8.74
C LEU A 236 -5.13 17.05 9.98
N ILE A 237 -4.02 16.36 10.24
CA ILE A 237 -3.89 15.46 11.40
C ILE A 237 -4.20 16.18 12.72
N LEU A 238 -3.78 17.44 12.83
CA LEU A 238 -4.01 18.28 14.02
C LEU A 238 -5.39 18.96 14.03
N GLY A 239 -6.24 18.75 13.01
CA GLY A 239 -7.56 19.38 12.91
C GLY A 239 -7.51 20.88 12.62
N ASN A 240 -6.38 21.40 12.13
CA ASN A 240 -6.16 22.83 11.89
C ASN A 240 -6.57 23.30 10.48
N LEU A 241 -6.91 22.37 9.57
CA LEU A 241 -7.43 22.74 8.25
C LEU A 241 -8.88 23.19 8.40
N LYS A 242 -9.10 24.49 8.26
CA LYS A 242 -10.47 25.02 8.12
C LYS A 242 -11.02 24.63 6.76
N GLU A 243 -12.31 24.27 6.71
CA GLU A 243 -13.03 24.11 5.46
C GLU A 243 -12.75 25.28 4.52
N VAL A 244 -12.17 25.01 3.37
CA VAL A 244 -12.21 25.98 2.27
C VAL A 244 -13.62 25.87 1.71
N LYS A 245 -14.55 26.67 2.24
CA LYS A 245 -15.87 26.83 1.62
C LYS A 245 -15.63 27.25 0.18
N GLN A 246 -16.03 26.40 -0.77
CA GLN A 246 -16.04 26.77 -2.18
C GLN A 246 -16.94 28.01 -2.33
N ALA A 247 -16.31 29.13 -2.62
CA ALA A 247 -17.02 30.25 -3.17
C ALA A 247 -17.44 29.88 -4.60
N GLY A 248 -18.70 29.48 -4.80
CA GLY A 248 -19.23 29.28 -6.14
C GLY A 248 -20.15 28.08 -6.33
N GLU A 249 -21.25 28.03 -5.58
CA GLU A 249 -22.49 27.47 -6.11
C GLU A 249 -23.69 28.18 -5.46
N ARG A 250 -23.91 29.38 -5.92
CA ARG A 250 -25.25 29.95 -5.87
C ARG A 250 -26.03 29.33 -7.04
N VAL A 251 -26.69 28.22 -6.79
CA VAL A 251 -27.81 27.81 -7.63
C VAL A 251 -28.90 28.87 -7.43
N PRO A 252 -29.35 29.58 -8.48
CA PRO A 252 -30.53 30.43 -8.33
C PRO A 252 -31.70 29.50 -8.07
N LYS A 253 -32.35 29.69 -6.92
CA LYS A 253 -33.69 29.19 -6.71
C LYS A 253 -34.59 29.90 -7.73
N THR A 254 -34.96 29.19 -8.77
CA THR A 254 -36.10 29.58 -9.60
C THR A 254 -37.34 29.11 -8.86
N GLU A 255 -37.96 30.02 -8.16
CA GLU A 255 -39.36 29.87 -7.76
C GLU A 255 -40.20 29.98 -9.02
N LEU A 256 -40.99 28.93 -9.30
CA LEU A 256 -42.32 28.97 -9.92
C LEU A 256 -43.10 27.74 -9.52
#